data_f96a275c498d2733304b6328ccf61030
#
_entry.id   f96a275c498d2733304b6328ccf61030
#
_cell.length_a   1.000
_cell.length_b   1.000
_cell.length_c   1.000
_cell.angle_alpha   90.00
_cell.angle_beta   90.00
_cell.angle_gamma   90.00
#
_symmetry.space_group_name_H-M   'P 1'
#
loop_
_entity.id
_entity.type
_entity.pdbx_description
1 polymer ?
#
loop_
_entity_poly.entity_id
_entity_poly.type
_entity_poly.pdbx_seq_one_letter_code
_entity_poly.pdbx_strand_id
1 'polypeptide(L)'
;MSDPIARVGALADRYTPDVVTFLREMIAIPSESAGEREVIARARAEMGRLGFDEVKVDGLGNLLGRVGSGPLVVAIDGHIDTVGVGDPSTWTRDPYRGEVADGVIYGRGASDQEGGIAAAVYGAHIAREAGLLDGVQVWVTATVMEEDCDGLCWQYILREGVLKPDVVVITEPTNLGVYRGHRGRMEMEVRTQGRSAHGSMPERGVNAVYKMAPIVADIERLNQRLGERPDAFLGAGTVAISQIRSP
;
A
#
# COMPACT_ATOMS: atom_id res chain seq x y z
N MET A 1 -37.83 -10.01 -7.47
CA MET A 1 -36.64 -9.25 -6.95
C MET A 1 -35.53 -9.43 -7.98
N SER A 2 -34.92 -8.36 -8.46
CA SER A 2 -33.78 -8.43 -9.40
C SER A 2 -32.60 -9.12 -8.70
N ASP A 3 -31.86 -9.91 -9.45
CA ASP A 3 -30.63 -10.56 -8.97
C ASP A 3 -29.69 -9.52 -8.33
N PRO A 4 -29.28 -9.68 -7.05
CA PRO A 4 -28.39 -8.74 -6.36
C PRO A 4 -27.06 -8.52 -7.10
N ILE A 5 -26.52 -9.57 -7.75
CA ILE A 5 -25.27 -9.49 -8.50
C ILE A 5 -25.44 -8.60 -9.73
N ALA A 6 -26.52 -8.78 -10.49
CA ALA A 6 -26.83 -7.94 -11.64
C ALA A 6 -27.03 -6.47 -11.24
N ARG A 7 -27.64 -6.23 -10.07
CA ARG A 7 -27.80 -4.87 -9.53
C ARG A 7 -26.47 -4.22 -9.17
N VAL A 8 -25.56 -4.96 -8.52
CA VAL A 8 -24.21 -4.49 -8.20
C VAL A 8 -23.45 -4.15 -9.49
N GLY A 9 -23.50 -5.03 -10.51
CA GLY A 9 -22.85 -4.78 -11.81
C GLY A 9 -23.34 -3.49 -12.47
N ALA A 10 -24.65 -3.28 -12.54
CA ALA A 10 -25.21 -2.06 -13.12
C ALA A 10 -24.81 -0.78 -12.35
N LEU A 11 -24.71 -0.85 -11.02
CA LEU A 11 -24.20 0.26 -10.21
C LEU A 11 -22.71 0.49 -10.41
N ALA A 12 -21.92 -0.57 -10.52
CA ALA A 12 -20.47 -0.47 -10.79
C ALA A 12 -20.23 0.24 -12.14
N ASP A 13 -20.95 -0.15 -13.19
CA ASP A 13 -20.87 0.52 -14.50
C ASP A 13 -21.24 2.01 -14.40
N ARG A 14 -22.30 2.32 -13.66
CA ARG A 14 -22.74 3.71 -13.43
C ARG A 14 -21.69 4.57 -12.74
N TYR A 15 -20.99 4.02 -11.73
CA TYR A 15 -20.02 4.75 -10.93
C TYR A 15 -18.59 4.69 -11.48
N THR A 16 -18.32 3.90 -12.52
CA THR A 16 -17.00 3.79 -13.13
C THR A 16 -16.36 5.15 -13.46
N PRO A 17 -17.05 6.15 -14.06
CA PRO A 17 -16.45 7.46 -14.33
C PRO A 17 -16.03 8.20 -13.05
N ASP A 18 -16.80 8.06 -11.98
CA ASP A 18 -16.50 8.70 -10.69
C ASP A 18 -15.30 8.02 -10.01
N VAL A 19 -15.24 6.68 -10.03
CA VAL A 19 -14.09 5.89 -9.53
C VAL A 19 -12.81 6.30 -10.24
N VAL A 20 -12.85 6.39 -11.59
CA VAL A 20 -11.71 6.81 -12.41
C VAL A 20 -11.26 8.23 -12.04
N THR A 21 -12.20 9.15 -11.88
CA THR A 21 -11.91 10.53 -11.49
C THR A 21 -11.27 10.58 -10.11
N PHE A 22 -11.85 9.91 -9.13
CA PHE A 22 -11.35 9.85 -7.76
C PHE A 22 -9.93 9.27 -7.68
N LEU A 23 -9.68 8.15 -8.35
CA LEU A 23 -8.35 7.54 -8.40
C LEU A 23 -7.33 8.49 -9.02
N ARG A 24 -7.65 9.12 -10.14
CA ARG A 24 -6.74 10.07 -10.80
C ARG A 24 -6.42 11.28 -9.93
N GLU A 25 -7.38 11.74 -9.14
CA GLU A 25 -7.16 12.85 -8.21
C GLU A 25 -6.27 12.45 -7.02
N MET A 26 -6.35 11.19 -6.56
CA MET A 26 -5.41 10.66 -5.56
C MET A 26 -4.00 10.55 -6.15
N ILE A 27 -3.83 9.91 -7.30
CA ILE A 27 -2.55 9.79 -8.01
C ILE A 27 -1.87 11.15 -8.22
N ALA A 28 -2.64 12.22 -8.42
CA ALA A 28 -2.11 13.56 -8.62
C ALA A 28 -1.50 14.19 -7.35
N ILE A 29 -1.68 13.54 -6.19
CA ILE A 29 -1.18 14.00 -4.90
C ILE A 29 -0.03 13.10 -4.46
N PRO A 30 1.23 13.53 -4.55
CA PRO A 30 2.35 12.75 -4.02
C PRO A 30 2.12 12.39 -2.54
N SER A 31 2.22 11.10 -2.21
CA SER A 31 1.84 10.56 -0.91
C SER A 31 2.85 9.56 -0.37
N GLU A 32 4.14 9.86 -0.45
CA GLU A 32 5.16 9.02 0.19
C GLU A 32 4.89 8.88 1.69
N SER A 33 5.33 7.76 2.29
CA SER A 33 5.13 7.49 3.73
C SER A 33 5.50 8.70 4.59
N ALA A 34 4.67 9.02 5.58
CA ALA A 34 4.67 10.23 6.41
C ALA A 34 4.29 11.54 5.67
N GLY A 35 3.89 11.48 4.40
CA GLY A 35 3.44 12.62 3.57
C GLY A 35 1.96 12.57 3.19
N GLU A 36 1.16 11.67 3.73
CA GLU A 36 -0.16 11.27 3.21
C GLU A 36 -1.30 12.28 3.50
N ARG A 37 -1.05 13.36 4.24
CA ARG A 37 -2.08 14.30 4.72
C ARG A 37 -3.06 14.76 3.65
N GLU A 38 -2.55 15.14 2.47
CA GLU A 38 -3.37 15.73 1.41
C GLU A 38 -4.22 14.66 0.71
N VAL A 39 -3.67 13.47 0.45
CA VAL A 39 -4.42 12.37 -0.16
C VAL A 39 -5.47 11.82 0.82
N ILE A 40 -5.18 11.76 2.12
CA ILE A 40 -6.15 11.44 3.18
C ILE A 40 -7.30 12.47 3.18
N ALA A 41 -7.00 13.76 3.04
CA ALA A 41 -8.02 14.80 2.97
C ALA A 41 -8.91 14.61 1.73
N ARG A 42 -8.33 14.26 0.57
CA ARG A 42 -9.08 13.97 -0.65
C ARG A 42 -9.99 12.74 -0.48
N ALA A 43 -9.46 11.64 0.05
CA ALA A 43 -10.24 10.42 0.30
C ALA A 43 -11.37 10.66 1.32
N ARG A 44 -11.09 11.43 2.37
CA ARG A 44 -12.09 11.84 3.35
C ARG A 44 -13.24 12.64 2.72
N ALA A 45 -12.90 13.58 1.83
CA ALA A 45 -13.90 14.38 1.12
C ALA A 45 -14.80 13.50 0.25
N GLU A 46 -14.23 12.49 -0.42
CA GLU A 46 -14.99 11.55 -1.24
C GLU A 46 -15.96 10.70 -0.43
N MET A 47 -15.51 10.12 0.68
CA MET A 47 -16.38 9.37 1.59
C MET A 47 -17.53 10.25 2.13
N GLY A 48 -17.23 11.53 2.44
CA GLY A 48 -18.25 12.50 2.84
C GLY A 48 -19.27 12.78 1.73
N ARG A 49 -18.81 12.98 0.50
CA ARG A 49 -19.66 13.19 -0.69
C ARG A 49 -20.60 12.00 -0.96
N LEU A 50 -20.10 10.80 -0.77
CA LEU A 50 -20.86 9.56 -0.91
C LEU A 50 -21.77 9.26 0.29
N GLY A 51 -21.74 10.12 1.33
CA GLY A 51 -22.63 10.03 2.48
C GLY A 51 -22.33 8.83 3.39
N PHE A 52 -21.06 8.51 3.62
CA PHE A 52 -20.68 7.51 4.63
C PHE A 52 -21.25 7.89 5.99
N ASP A 53 -21.69 6.91 6.78
CA ASP A 53 -22.37 7.15 8.07
C ASP A 53 -21.42 7.67 9.14
N GLU A 54 -20.13 7.35 9.02
CA GLU A 54 -19.05 7.84 9.87
C GLU A 54 -17.78 7.98 9.03
N VAL A 55 -17.05 9.08 9.21
CA VAL A 55 -15.73 9.30 8.58
C VAL A 55 -14.82 9.96 9.59
N LYS A 56 -13.74 9.28 9.97
CA LYS A 56 -12.78 9.77 10.96
C LYS A 56 -11.34 9.52 10.53
N VAL A 57 -10.45 10.36 11.01
CA VAL A 57 -8.99 10.15 10.93
C VAL A 57 -8.52 9.86 12.34
N ASP A 58 -7.74 8.79 12.52
CA ASP A 58 -7.20 8.43 13.83
C ASP A 58 -5.92 9.21 14.19
N GLY A 59 -5.35 8.93 15.35
CA GLY A 59 -4.16 9.64 15.83
C GLY A 59 -2.87 9.34 15.09
N LEU A 60 -2.81 8.24 14.30
CA LEU A 60 -1.68 7.94 13.43
C LEU A 60 -1.83 8.62 12.06
N GLY A 61 -3.06 8.90 11.64
CA GLY A 61 -3.37 9.47 10.34
C GLY A 61 -4.20 8.57 9.44
N ASN A 62 -4.53 7.35 9.87
CA ASN A 62 -5.38 6.45 9.09
C ASN A 62 -6.78 7.03 8.93
N LEU A 63 -7.34 6.96 7.72
CA LEU A 63 -8.72 7.33 7.45
C LEU A 63 -9.61 6.08 7.55
N LEU A 64 -10.70 6.20 8.31
CA LEU A 64 -11.69 5.14 8.46
C LEU A 64 -13.07 5.69 8.09
N GLY A 65 -13.75 5.03 7.16
CA GLY A 65 -15.11 5.37 6.74
C GLY A 65 -16.06 4.18 6.89
N ARG A 66 -17.25 4.39 7.46
CA ARG A 66 -18.25 3.34 7.70
C ARG A 66 -19.50 3.55 6.89
N VAL A 67 -20.04 2.46 6.36
CA VAL A 67 -21.41 2.36 5.84
C VAL A 67 -22.11 1.16 6.46
N GLY A 68 -23.40 1.32 6.78
CA GLY A 68 -24.19 0.29 7.44
C GLY A 68 -24.05 0.27 8.96
N SER A 69 -24.86 -0.54 9.64
CA SER A 69 -24.96 -0.59 11.10
C SER A 69 -25.39 -1.99 11.56
N GLY A 70 -24.56 -2.97 11.38
CA GLY A 70 -24.85 -4.35 11.80
C GLY A 70 -23.88 -4.86 12.85
N PRO A 71 -24.13 -6.00 13.46
CA PRO A 71 -23.21 -6.63 14.41
C PRO A 71 -21.96 -7.20 13.73
N LEU A 72 -22.04 -7.58 12.43
CA LEU A 72 -20.88 -8.07 11.68
C LEU A 72 -20.06 -6.89 11.16
N VAL A 73 -18.80 -6.82 11.56
CA VAL A 73 -17.86 -5.75 11.21
C VAL A 73 -16.88 -6.27 10.16
N VAL A 74 -17.01 -5.77 8.93
CA VAL A 74 -16.10 -6.08 7.83
C VAL A 74 -15.24 -4.85 7.55
N ALA A 75 -13.93 -5.00 7.57
CA ALA A 75 -13.01 -3.96 7.10
C ALA A 75 -12.49 -4.32 5.70
N ILE A 76 -12.47 -3.30 4.82
CA ILE A 76 -11.77 -3.37 3.54
C ILE A 76 -10.63 -2.37 3.63
N ASP A 77 -9.42 -2.87 3.63
CA ASP A 77 -8.21 -2.11 3.87
C ASP A 77 -7.42 -1.89 2.59
N GLY A 78 -6.85 -0.71 2.47
CA GLY A 78 -5.84 -0.37 1.50
C GLY A 78 -4.91 0.69 2.07
N HIS A 79 -3.60 0.60 1.81
CA HIS A 79 -2.69 1.67 2.17
C HIS A 79 -2.75 2.81 1.14
N ILE A 80 -2.59 4.03 1.61
CA ILE A 80 -2.71 5.24 0.78
C ILE A 80 -1.36 5.89 0.49
N ASP A 81 -0.33 5.49 1.25
CA ASP A 81 1.02 5.90 0.94
C ASP A 81 1.58 5.14 -0.26
N THR A 82 2.56 5.72 -0.90
CA THR A 82 3.24 5.16 -2.07
C THR A 82 4.74 5.28 -1.92
N VAL A 83 5.48 4.38 -2.56
CA VAL A 83 6.93 4.57 -2.71
C VAL A 83 7.22 5.74 -3.66
N GLY A 84 8.38 6.37 -3.48
CA GLY A 84 8.82 7.45 -4.35
C GLY A 84 8.94 7.04 -5.81
N VAL A 85 8.87 8.02 -6.72
CA VAL A 85 8.96 7.78 -8.17
C VAL A 85 10.39 7.56 -8.67
N GLY A 86 11.39 7.76 -7.81
CA GLY A 86 12.81 7.66 -8.19
C GLY A 86 13.19 8.76 -9.17
N ASP A 87 13.92 8.39 -10.24
CA ASP A 87 14.26 9.33 -11.31
C ASP A 87 13.08 9.47 -12.29
N PRO A 88 12.39 10.64 -12.33
CA PRO A 88 11.25 10.87 -13.21
C PRO A 88 11.56 10.66 -14.71
N SER A 89 12.83 10.81 -15.12
CA SER A 89 13.24 10.63 -16.51
C SER A 89 13.13 9.19 -17.01
N THR A 90 13.04 8.23 -16.08
CA THR A 90 12.87 6.79 -16.41
C THR A 90 11.41 6.40 -16.67
N TRP A 91 10.47 7.29 -16.39
CA TRP A 91 9.06 7.04 -16.62
C TRP A 91 8.69 7.38 -18.06
N THR A 92 7.92 6.51 -18.69
CA THR A 92 7.39 6.76 -20.05
C THR A 92 6.17 7.68 -20.06
N ARG A 93 5.55 7.87 -18.89
CA ARG A 93 4.40 8.76 -18.63
C ARG A 93 4.64 9.49 -17.32
N ASP A 94 4.04 10.64 -17.15
CA ASP A 94 4.11 11.39 -15.88
C ASP A 94 3.47 10.54 -14.75
N PRO A 95 4.23 10.17 -13.70
CA PRO A 95 3.75 9.30 -12.63
C PRO A 95 2.61 9.90 -11.80
N TYR A 96 2.42 11.21 -11.80
CA TYR A 96 1.39 11.89 -11.02
C TYR A 96 0.23 12.46 -11.87
N ARG A 97 0.19 12.14 -13.16
CA ARG A 97 -0.86 12.65 -14.05
C ARG A 97 -2.16 11.84 -14.03
N GLY A 98 -2.09 10.57 -13.61
CA GLY A 98 -3.24 9.67 -13.68
C GLY A 98 -3.77 9.54 -15.12
N GLU A 99 -2.86 9.42 -16.11
CA GLU A 99 -3.24 9.35 -17.51
C GLU A 99 -4.09 8.10 -17.79
N VAL A 100 -5.19 8.27 -18.53
CA VAL A 100 -6.03 7.15 -19.00
C VAL A 100 -5.73 6.91 -20.47
N ALA A 101 -5.26 5.73 -20.80
CA ALA A 101 -5.04 5.30 -22.18
C ALA A 101 -5.39 3.82 -22.34
N ASP A 102 -6.09 3.48 -23.40
CA ASP A 102 -6.47 2.10 -23.75
C ASP A 102 -7.20 1.36 -22.61
N GLY A 103 -8.00 2.07 -21.80
CA GLY A 103 -8.72 1.51 -20.66
C GLY A 103 -7.88 1.28 -19.40
N VAL A 104 -6.63 1.76 -19.37
CA VAL A 104 -5.70 1.64 -18.26
C VAL A 104 -5.38 3.00 -17.68
N ILE A 105 -5.35 3.10 -16.35
CA ILE A 105 -4.89 4.29 -15.61
C ILE A 105 -3.42 4.10 -15.26
N TYR A 106 -2.59 5.05 -15.69
CA TYR A 106 -1.15 5.04 -15.45
C TYR A 106 -0.78 6.06 -14.37
N GLY A 107 -0.01 5.63 -13.38
CA GLY A 107 0.51 6.52 -12.35
C GLY A 107 1.07 5.76 -11.14
N ARG A 108 1.82 6.48 -10.29
CA ARG A 108 2.25 5.99 -8.99
C ARG A 108 1.00 5.82 -8.12
N GLY A 109 0.86 4.68 -7.40
CA GLY A 109 -0.33 4.38 -6.60
C GLY A 109 -1.51 3.80 -7.40
N ALA A 110 -1.50 3.83 -8.74
CA ALA A 110 -2.63 3.36 -9.55
C ALA A 110 -3.01 1.89 -9.28
N SER A 111 -2.02 1.05 -9.02
CA SER A 111 -2.21 -0.38 -8.67
C SER A 111 -1.91 -0.63 -7.20
N ASP A 112 -0.87 -0.03 -6.67
CA ASP A 112 -0.35 -0.22 -5.32
C ASP A 112 -0.34 1.12 -4.58
N GLN A 113 -1.42 1.39 -3.70
CA GLN A 113 -2.68 0.69 -3.91
C GLN A 113 -3.89 1.65 -3.77
N GLU A 114 -3.76 2.89 -4.24
CA GLU A 114 -4.86 3.86 -4.28
C GLU A 114 -6.05 3.34 -5.13
N GLY A 115 -5.75 2.48 -6.14
CA GLY A 115 -6.77 1.81 -6.94
C GLY A 115 -7.66 0.89 -6.10
N GLY A 116 -7.07 0.16 -5.16
CA GLY A 116 -7.78 -0.67 -4.18
C GLY A 116 -8.69 0.17 -3.29
N ILE A 117 -8.18 1.30 -2.79
CA ILE A 117 -8.96 2.24 -1.97
C ILE A 117 -10.13 2.83 -2.77
N ALA A 118 -9.90 3.27 -4.00
CA ALA A 118 -10.97 3.80 -4.85
C ALA A 118 -12.08 2.76 -5.07
N ALA A 119 -11.69 1.52 -5.35
CA ALA A 119 -12.63 0.40 -5.50
C ALA A 119 -13.37 0.09 -4.19
N ALA A 120 -12.69 0.12 -3.03
CA ALA A 120 -13.29 -0.15 -1.73
C ALA A 120 -14.31 0.93 -1.33
N VAL A 121 -13.98 2.21 -1.52
CA VAL A 121 -14.87 3.35 -1.22
C VAL A 121 -16.17 3.24 -2.02
N TYR A 122 -16.06 3.04 -3.32
CA TYR A 122 -17.26 2.91 -4.16
C TYR A 122 -17.97 1.56 -3.99
N GLY A 123 -17.21 0.48 -3.77
CA GLY A 123 -17.77 -0.84 -3.47
C GLY A 123 -18.66 -0.83 -2.22
N ALA A 124 -18.22 -0.17 -1.15
CA ALA A 124 -19.00 0.01 0.08
C ALA A 124 -20.27 0.86 -0.17
N HIS A 125 -20.15 1.96 -0.93
CA HIS A 125 -21.28 2.79 -1.33
C HIS A 125 -22.29 2.00 -2.19
N ILE A 126 -21.83 1.24 -3.18
CA ILE A 126 -22.64 0.40 -4.06
C ILE A 126 -23.35 -0.69 -3.27
N ALA A 127 -22.65 -1.34 -2.32
CA ALA A 127 -23.25 -2.36 -1.46
C ALA A 127 -24.44 -1.80 -0.67
N ARG A 128 -24.33 -0.58 -0.14
CA ARG A 128 -25.42 0.13 0.52
C ARG A 128 -26.57 0.42 -0.44
N GLU A 129 -26.29 1.00 -1.61
CA GLU A 129 -27.32 1.34 -2.62
C GLU A 129 -28.02 0.07 -3.16
N ALA A 130 -27.28 -1.03 -3.25
CA ALA A 130 -27.83 -2.34 -3.61
C ALA A 130 -28.66 -2.99 -2.50
N GLY A 131 -28.65 -2.45 -1.26
CA GLY A 131 -29.37 -3.02 -0.13
C GLY A 131 -28.74 -4.30 0.44
N LEU A 132 -27.41 -4.44 0.37
CA LEU A 132 -26.68 -5.65 0.78
C LEU A 132 -26.11 -5.56 2.21
N LEU A 133 -26.38 -4.49 2.94
CA LEU A 133 -25.78 -4.25 4.27
C LEU A 133 -26.71 -4.63 5.43
N ASP A 134 -27.65 -5.55 5.22
CA ASP A 134 -28.50 -6.04 6.31
C ASP A 134 -27.66 -6.84 7.31
N GLY A 135 -27.63 -6.36 8.56
CA GLY A 135 -26.81 -6.97 9.63
C GLY A 135 -25.30 -6.77 9.51
N VAL A 136 -24.82 -5.95 8.57
CA VAL A 136 -23.38 -5.72 8.30
C VAL A 136 -23.04 -4.25 8.38
N GLN A 137 -21.89 -3.94 8.95
CA GLN A 137 -21.22 -2.66 8.77
C GLN A 137 -19.91 -2.87 8.02
N VAL A 138 -19.70 -2.10 6.96
CA VAL A 138 -18.47 -2.11 6.18
C VAL A 138 -17.66 -0.89 6.54
N TRP A 139 -16.42 -1.12 6.96
CA TRP A 139 -15.42 -0.08 7.19
C TRP A 139 -14.41 -0.09 6.04
N VAL A 140 -14.25 1.01 5.36
CA VAL A 140 -13.15 1.21 4.43
C VAL A 140 -12.06 1.93 5.18
N THR A 141 -10.86 1.35 5.20
CA THR A 141 -9.68 1.95 5.81
C THR A 141 -8.68 2.33 4.73
N ALA A 142 -8.26 3.59 4.73
CA ALA A 142 -7.10 4.05 3.97
C ALA A 142 -5.97 4.28 4.97
N THR A 143 -5.08 3.30 5.06
CA THR A 143 -4.03 3.25 6.06
C THR A 143 -2.77 3.96 5.58
N VAL A 144 -1.97 4.45 6.53
CA VAL A 144 -0.75 5.22 6.28
C VAL A 144 0.49 4.42 6.69
N MET A 145 1.66 4.79 6.15
CA MET A 145 2.95 4.24 6.54
C MET A 145 3.12 2.73 6.26
N GLU A 146 2.40 2.16 5.30
CA GLU A 146 2.54 0.74 4.99
C GLU A 146 3.91 0.46 4.36
N GLU A 147 4.31 1.25 3.36
CA GLU A 147 5.51 1.03 2.56
C GLU A 147 6.81 1.09 3.37
N ASP A 148 6.85 1.92 4.41
CA ASP A 148 8.03 2.07 5.29
C ASP A 148 7.90 1.26 6.59
N CYS A 149 6.70 0.95 7.05
CA CYS A 149 6.46 0.36 8.37
C CYS A 149 5.35 -0.70 8.36
N ASP A 150 5.52 -1.77 7.59
CA ASP A 150 4.57 -2.88 7.41
C ASP A 150 3.74 -3.18 8.68
N GLY A 151 2.43 -2.99 8.60
CA GLY A 151 1.49 -3.32 9.67
C GLY A 151 1.46 -2.36 10.87
N LEU A 152 2.24 -1.28 10.90
CA LEU A 152 2.20 -0.29 11.99
C LEU A 152 0.81 0.32 12.13
N CYS A 153 0.15 0.63 11.01
CA CYS A 153 -1.19 1.16 10.94
C CYS A 153 -2.21 0.27 11.66
N TRP A 154 -2.22 -1.02 11.36
CA TRP A 154 -3.13 -1.97 12.01
C TRP A 154 -2.75 -2.28 13.46
N GLN A 155 -1.46 -2.29 13.80
CA GLN A 155 -1.05 -2.38 15.20
C GLN A 155 -1.61 -1.20 16.02
N TYR A 156 -1.57 0.02 15.45
CA TYR A 156 -2.14 1.21 16.07
C TYR A 156 -3.66 1.07 16.20
N ILE A 157 -4.37 0.79 15.10
CA ILE A 157 -5.83 0.65 15.09
C ILE A 157 -6.32 -0.33 16.16
N LEU A 158 -5.68 -1.49 16.27
CA LEU A 158 -6.08 -2.53 17.23
C LEU A 158 -5.70 -2.17 18.68
N ARG A 159 -4.50 -1.63 18.90
CA ARG A 159 -4.00 -1.27 20.22
C ARG A 159 -4.78 -0.13 20.84
N GLU A 160 -5.10 0.89 20.08
CA GLU A 160 -5.88 2.04 20.51
C GLU A 160 -7.40 1.79 20.49
N GLY A 161 -7.83 0.59 20.05
CA GLY A 161 -9.25 0.23 20.01
C GLY A 161 -10.06 1.07 19.01
N VAL A 162 -9.41 1.60 17.95
CA VAL A 162 -10.06 2.44 16.93
C VAL A 162 -11.11 1.69 16.16
N LEU A 163 -10.78 0.44 15.78
CA LEU A 163 -11.66 -0.50 15.09
C LEU A 163 -11.28 -1.93 15.47
N LYS A 164 -12.28 -2.79 15.64
CA LYS A 164 -12.11 -4.24 15.85
C LYS A 164 -13.00 -4.99 14.87
N PRO A 165 -12.50 -5.33 13.68
CA PRO A 165 -13.27 -6.05 12.68
C PRO A 165 -13.34 -7.55 12.98
N ASP A 166 -14.41 -8.20 12.50
CA ASP A 166 -14.56 -9.66 12.48
C ASP A 166 -13.83 -10.26 11.26
N VAL A 167 -13.81 -9.52 10.15
CA VAL A 167 -13.14 -9.90 8.89
C VAL A 167 -12.41 -8.69 8.31
N VAL A 168 -11.21 -8.92 7.78
CA VAL A 168 -10.45 -7.91 7.03
C VAL A 168 -10.15 -8.44 5.64
N VAL A 169 -10.43 -7.62 4.62
CA VAL A 169 -10.01 -7.84 3.24
C VAL A 169 -8.99 -6.75 2.91
N ILE A 170 -7.78 -7.16 2.56
CA ILE A 170 -6.69 -6.24 2.18
C ILE A 170 -6.63 -6.22 0.65
N THR A 171 -6.59 -5.03 0.06
CA THR A 171 -6.75 -4.83 -1.39
C THR A 171 -5.42 -4.75 -2.16
N GLU A 172 -4.39 -5.43 -1.67
CA GLU A 172 -3.10 -5.55 -2.36
C GLU A 172 -3.25 -6.07 -3.79
N PRO A 173 -2.37 -5.68 -4.74
CA PRO A 173 -2.45 -6.10 -6.14
C PRO A 173 -2.11 -7.59 -6.28
N THR A 174 -3.13 -8.44 -6.31
CA THR A 174 -3.03 -9.91 -6.36
C THR A 174 -3.52 -10.49 -7.69
N ASN A 175 -3.70 -9.67 -8.73
CA ASN A 175 -4.38 -10.06 -9.97
C ASN A 175 -5.75 -10.72 -9.72
N LEU A 176 -6.52 -10.17 -8.77
CA LEU A 176 -7.82 -10.68 -8.30
C LEU A 176 -7.75 -12.09 -7.68
N GLY A 177 -6.57 -12.56 -7.33
CA GLY A 177 -6.40 -13.80 -6.57
C GLY A 177 -6.64 -13.59 -5.08
N VAL A 178 -7.13 -14.61 -4.38
CA VAL A 178 -7.26 -14.59 -2.92
C VAL A 178 -5.99 -15.14 -2.29
N TYR A 179 -5.19 -14.27 -1.68
CA TYR A 179 -4.00 -14.66 -0.93
C TYR A 179 -4.37 -14.87 0.54
N ARG A 180 -3.96 -15.98 1.11
CA ARG A 180 -4.30 -16.40 2.47
C ARG A 180 -3.18 -16.14 3.49
N GLY A 181 -2.10 -15.50 3.05
CA GLY A 181 -0.94 -15.18 3.86
C GLY A 181 0.19 -14.63 3.02
N HIS A 182 1.18 -14.06 3.68
CA HIS A 182 2.36 -13.47 3.08
C HIS A 182 3.60 -13.76 3.90
N ARG A 183 4.78 -13.57 3.30
CA ARG A 183 6.06 -13.65 4.00
C ARG A 183 6.24 -12.45 4.93
N GLY A 184 6.98 -12.64 6.02
CA GLY A 184 7.46 -11.52 6.80
C GLY A 184 8.56 -10.76 6.05
N ARG A 185 8.70 -9.46 6.34
CA ARG A 185 9.75 -8.58 5.83
C ARG A 185 10.68 -8.17 6.97
N MET A 186 11.97 -8.06 6.67
CA MET A 186 12.98 -7.54 7.60
C MET A 186 13.90 -6.59 6.85
N GLU A 187 14.02 -5.36 7.31
CA GLU A 187 15.02 -4.42 6.83
C GLU A 187 16.22 -4.39 7.75
N MET A 188 17.41 -4.38 7.17
CA MET A 188 18.67 -4.37 7.89
C MET A 188 19.61 -3.34 7.30
N GLU A 189 20.23 -2.57 8.16
CA GLU A 189 21.33 -1.69 7.77
C GLU A 189 22.66 -2.31 8.23
N VAL A 190 23.58 -2.48 7.27
CA VAL A 190 24.93 -2.97 7.54
C VAL A 190 25.91 -1.83 7.32
N ARG A 191 26.68 -1.48 8.34
CA ARG A 191 27.67 -0.41 8.29
C ARG A 191 29.08 -0.96 8.42
N THR A 192 30.00 -0.48 7.56
CA THR A 192 31.44 -0.71 7.70
C THR A 192 32.14 0.61 8.01
N GLN A 193 33.08 0.56 8.94
CA GLN A 193 33.86 1.72 9.33
C GLN A 193 35.28 1.62 8.83
N GLY A 194 35.75 2.69 8.20
CA GLY A 194 37.11 2.87 7.72
C GLY A 194 37.93 3.83 8.55
N ARG A 195 39.15 4.12 8.07
CA ARG A 195 40.02 5.17 8.55
C ARG A 195 40.61 5.89 7.36
N SER A 196 40.38 7.20 7.28
CA SER A 196 40.88 8.03 6.19
C SER A 196 42.41 8.09 6.17
N ALA A 197 42.96 8.16 4.95
CA ALA A 197 44.39 8.38 4.69
C ALA A 197 44.53 9.25 3.45
N HIS A 198 45.73 9.80 3.26
CA HIS A 198 46.03 10.54 2.02
C HIS A 198 46.01 9.58 0.83
N GLY A 199 45.42 10.01 -0.30
CA GLY A 199 45.25 9.15 -1.48
C GLY A 199 46.51 8.53 -2.05
N SER A 200 47.69 9.15 -1.82
CA SER A 200 49.02 8.59 -2.19
C SER A 200 49.58 7.58 -1.18
N MET A 201 48.95 7.40 -0.03
CA MET A 201 49.35 6.49 1.05
C MET A 201 48.18 5.69 1.58
N PRO A 202 47.46 4.94 0.72
CA PRO A 202 46.24 4.21 1.10
C PRO A 202 46.50 3.13 2.16
N GLU A 203 47.73 2.60 2.23
CA GLU A 203 48.16 1.60 3.22
C GLU A 203 48.11 2.12 4.67
N ARG A 204 48.07 3.44 4.88
CA ARG A 204 47.92 4.08 6.20
C ARG A 204 46.45 4.20 6.64
N GLY A 205 45.52 3.90 5.74
CA GLY A 205 44.11 3.94 5.97
C GLY A 205 43.47 2.57 6.15
N VAL A 206 42.15 2.58 6.24
CA VAL A 206 41.32 1.38 6.17
C VAL A 206 40.14 1.72 5.26
N ASN A 207 40.05 1.07 4.12
CA ASN A 207 38.99 1.34 3.16
C ASN A 207 37.70 0.63 3.57
N ALA A 208 36.66 1.40 3.92
CA ALA A 208 35.36 0.88 4.31
C ALA A 208 34.64 0.17 3.14
N VAL A 209 34.83 0.64 1.90
CA VAL A 209 34.25 0.03 0.71
C VAL A 209 34.83 -1.39 0.50
N TYR A 210 36.16 -1.58 0.70
CA TYR A 210 36.77 -2.91 0.61
C TYR A 210 36.28 -3.86 1.71
N LYS A 211 35.89 -3.35 2.88
CA LYS A 211 35.24 -4.16 3.91
C LYS A 211 33.80 -4.54 3.55
N MET A 212 33.09 -3.68 2.83
CA MET A 212 31.72 -3.95 2.40
C MET A 212 31.66 -4.98 1.26
N ALA A 213 32.61 -4.98 0.35
CA ALA A 213 32.59 -5.83 -0.83
C ALA A 213 32.35 -7.33 -0.54
N PRO A 214 33.05 -7.99 0.41
CA PRO A 214 32.77 -9.38 0.75
C PRO A 214 31.39 -9.58 1.38
N ILE A 215 30.86 -8.61 2.11
CA ILE A 215 29.51 -8.67 2.69
C ILE A 215 28.46 -8.68 1.58
N VAL A 216 28.62 -7.84 0.56
CA VAL A 216 27.75 -7.82 -0.63
C VAL A 216 27.71 -9.19 -1.30
N ALA A 217 28.89 -9.80 -1.52
CA ALA A 217 28.98 -11.13 -2.11
C ALA A 217 28.38 -12.23 -1.21
N ASP A 218 28.48 -12.09 0.12
CA ASP A 218 27.87 -13.03 1.07
C ASP A 218 26.34 -12.94 1.06
N ILE A 219 25.79 -11.74 0.91
CA ILE A 219 24.32 -11.54 0.81
C ILE A 219 23.81 -12.17 -0.49
N GLU A 220 24.50 -12.02 -1.61
CA GLU A 220 24.15 -12.70 -2.86
C GLU A 220 24.13 -14.22 -2.69
N ARG A 221 25.17 -14.78 -2.06
CA ARG A 221 25.22 -16.24 -1.75
C ARG A 221 24.11 -16.66 -0.78
N LEU A 222 23.76 -15.80 0.18
CA LEU A 222 22.64 -16.07 1.08
C LEU A 222 21.32 -16.17 0.31
N ASN A 223 21.07 -15.24 -0.62
CA ASN A 223 19.87 -15.27 -1.46
C ASN A 223 19.78 -16.59 -2.25
N GLN A 224 20.88 -17.07 -2.82
CA GLN A 224 20.91 -18.36 -3.52
C GLN A 224 20.53 -19.53 -2.59
N ARG A 225 21.13 -19.59 -1.39
CA ARG A 225 20.82 -20.64 -0.39
C ARG A 225 19.38 -20.60 0.10
N LEU A 226 18.77 -19.41 0.23
CA LEU A 226 17.36 -19.29 0.59
C LEU A 226 16.45 -19.86 -0.49
N GLY A 227 16.83 -19.71 -1.78
CA GLY A 227 16.13 -20.32 -2.91
C GLY A 227 16.10 -21.85 -2.89
N GLU A 228 17.08 -22.50 -2.25
CA GLU A 228 17.17 -23.96 -2.16
C GLU A 228 16.20 -24.58 -1.14
N ARG A 229 15.58 -23.78 -0.28
CA ARG A 229 14.71 -24.25 0.83
C ARG A 229 13.36 -23.53 0.82
N PRO A 230 12.55 -23.74 -0.22
CA PRO A 230 11.24 -23.11 -0.28
C PRO A 230 10.32 -23.65 0.81
N ASP A 231 9.57 -22.74 1.45
CA ASP A 231 8.41 -23.11 2.27
C ASP A 231 7.29 -23.61 1.37
N ALA A 232 6.53 -24.60 1.82
CA ALA A 232 5.49 -25.23 1.02
C ALA A 232 4.31 -24.27 0.70
N PHE A 233 4.08 -23.26 1.53
CA PHE A 233 3.01 -22.28 1.37
C PHE A 233 3.54 -20.92 0.87
N LEU A 234 4.62 -20.44 1.46
CA LEU A 234 5.16 -19.09 1.19
C LEU A 234 6.21 -19.05 0.07
N GLY A 235 6.66 -20.20 -0.41
CA GLY A 235 7.72 -20.28 -1.43
C GLY A 235 9.11 -19.99 -0.86
N ALA A 236 10.03 -19.64 -1.73
CA ALA A 236 11.42 -19.37 -1.34
C ALA A 236 11.58 -18.04 -0.61
N GLY A 237 12.37 -18.03 0.48
CA GLY A 237 12.83 -16.80 1.08
C GLY A 237 13.78 -16.04 0.13
N THR A 238 13.84 -14.72 0.25
CA THR A 238 14.72 -13.87 -0.55
C THR A 238 15.43 -12.84 0.30
N VAL A 239 16.58 -12.40 -0.13
CA VAL A 239 17.28 -11.23 0.42
C VAL A 239 17.89 -10.45 -0.73
N ALA A 240 17.76 -9.13 -0.70
CA ALA A 240 18.34 -8.25 -1.71
C ALA A 240 18.96 -7.02 -1.03
N ILE A 241 19.95 -6.42 -1.68
CA ILE A 241 20.47 -5.11 -1.30
C ILE A 241 19.73 -4.07 -2.14
N SER A 242 18.89 -3.28 -1.49
CA SER A 242 18.13 -2.21 -2.14
C SER A 242 18.93 -0.92 -2.29
N GLN A 243 19.93 -0.72 -1.42
CA GLN A 243 20.73 0.50 -1.45
C GLN A 243 22.14 0.26 -0.92
N ILE A 244 23.13 0.93 -1.53
CA ILE A 244 24.48 1.05 -1.01
C ILE A 244 24.93 2.52 -1.09
N ARG A 245 25.51 3.04 -0.01
CA ARG A 245 26.03 4.40 0.06
C ARG A 245 27.45 4.37 0.58
N SER A 246 28.30 5.23 0.03
CA SER A 246 29.61 5.57 0.57
C SER A 246 29.69 7.09 0.65
N PRO A 247 30.02 7.67 1.82
CA PRO A 247 30.23 9.11 1.95
C PRO A 247 31.44 9.58 1.17
#